data_bff2a33136d53fd1f642b5fa5f0eb968
#
_entry.id   bff2a33136d53fd1f642b5fa5f0eb968
#
_cell.length_a   1.000
_cell.length_b   1.000
_cell.length_c   1.000
_cell.angle_alpha   90.00
_cell.angle_beta   90.00
_cell.angle_gamma   90.00
#
_symmetry.space_group_name_H-M   'P 1'
#
loop_
_entity.id
_entity.type
_entity.pdbx_description
1 polymer ?
#
loop_
_entity_poly.entity_id
_entity_poly.type
_entity_poly.pdbx_seq_one_letter_code
_entity_poly.pdbx_strand_id
1 'polypeptide(L)'
;MTFWRDKRVVVTGGTGFLGSAVTNRLRAAGCQNIFVPRSKDYDLRDQEMVRRLYTDARPQIVIHLAATVGGIGANRLNPGRFFYDNAVMGVQMMEYARTFGVDKFVAVGTVCAYPKFAPVPFKEEDLWNGYPEETNAPYGLAKKMLLVQAQAYREQYGFNAIYMLPVNLYGPADNFDLDTSHVIPALIRKCVEAKENNDKEIVLWGDGSPTREFLYVDDAAEAIVIASERYDGGEPVNLGTGQEVSIRELAQMIAAEVGFCGAIRWDTTKPNGQPRRCLDVSRAQRYFGFRAQCDLRGGIAKTVAWFVAHRASSREVAVGQNP
;
A
#
# COMPACT_ATOMS: atom_id res chain seq x y z
N MET A 1 24.54 2.47 19.44
CA MET A 1 23.20 3.15 19.45
C MET A 1 22.54 2.83 18.15
N THR A 2 21.23 2.52 18.13
CA THR A 2 20.49 2.25 16.88
C THR A 2 20.26 3.58 16.15
N PHE A 3 20.27 3.55 14.81
CA PHE A 3 20.00 4.73 13.94
C PHE A 3 18.72 5.49 14.36
N TRP A 4 17.69 4.76 14.77
CA TRP A 4 16.36 5.28 15.04
C TRP A 4 16.15 5.95 16.40
N ARG A 5 17.02 5.67 17.39
CA ARG A 5 16.77 6.01 18.80
C ARG A 5 16.40 7.48 19.03
N ASP A 6 17.17 8.38 18.43
CA ASP A 6 17.03 9.82 18.67
C ASP A 6 16.36 10.56 17.49
N LYS A 7 15.91 9.82 16.46
CA LYS A 7 15.24 10.42 15.29
C LYS A 7 13.80 10.78 15.59
N ARG A 8 13.40 12.01 15.23
CA ARG A 8 12.01 12.44 15.21
C ARG A 8 11.43 12.09 13.84
N VAL A 9 10.47 11.17 13.84
CA VAL A 9 9.87 10.59 12.62
C VAL A 9 8.39 10.98 12.53
N VAL A 10 7.99 11.57 11.42
CA VAL A 10 6.57 11.73 11.08
C VAL A 10 6.17 10.59 10.15
N VAL A 11 5.08 9.88 10.50
CA VAL A 11 4.47 8.86 9.65
C VAL A 11 3.06 9.30 9.29
N THR A 12 2.87 9.90 8.11
CA THR A 12 1.52 10.24 7.65
C THR A 12 0.77 8.98 7.26
N GLY A 13 -0.54 8.93 7.53
CA GLY A 13 -1.29 7.68 7.35
C GLY A 13 -0.90 6.57 8.34
N GLY A 14 -0.15 6.89 9.41
CA GLY A 14 0.41 5.94 10.37
C GLY A 14 -0.61 5.14 11.19
N THR A 15 -1.90 5.48 11.12
CA THR A 15 -2.99 4.70 11.74
C THR A 15 -3.74 3.81 10.75
N GLY A 16 -3.40 3.89 9.46
CA GLY A 16 -3.96 3.03 8.41
C GLY A 16 -3.29 1.65 8.38
N PHE A 17 -3.70 0.83 7.42
CA PHE A 17 -3.20 -0.54 7.24
C PHE A 17 -1.67 -0.62 7.18
N LEU A 18 -1.03 -0.10 6.15
CA LEU A 18 0.44 -0.08 6.04
C LEU A 18 1.09 0.79 7.13
N GLY A 19 0.47 1.92 7.46
CA GLY A 19 1.04 2.88 8.41
C GLY A 19 1.19 2.33 9.82
N SER A 20 0.25 1.52 10.30
CA SER A 20 0.35 0.87 11.62
C SER A 20 1.49 -0.14 11.66
N ALA A 21 1.68 -0.93 10.60
CA ALA A 21 2.80 -1.86 10.48
C ALA A 21 4.15 -1.13 10.46
N VAL A 22 4.28 -0.05 9.68
CA VAL A 22 5.50 0.80 9.65
C VAL A 22 5.77 1.41 11.02
N THR A 23 4.74 1.93 11.69
CA THR A 23 4.88 2.53 13.02
C THR A 23 5.35 1.50 14.06
N ASN A 24 4.79 0.29 14.02
CA ASN A 24 5.19 -0.81 14.89
C ASN A 24 6.63 -1.24 14.59
N ARG A 25 7.01 -1.33 13.32
CA ARG A 25 8.38 -1.69 12.91
C ARG A 25 9.40 -0.64 13.36
N LEU A 26 9.08 0.66 13.24
CA LEU A 26 9.93 1.73 13.75
C LEU A 26 10.13 1.63 15.27
N ARG A 27 9.06 1.35 16.04
CA ARG A 27 9.18 1.12 17.49
C ARG A 27 10.08 -0.09 17.80
N ALA A 28 9.91 -1.19 17.08
CA ALA A 28 10.74 -2.38 17.22
C ALA A 28 12.21 -2.11 16.84
N ALA A 29 12.48 -1.19 15.92
CA ALA A 29 13.82 -0.72 15.57
C ALA A 29 14.43 0.27 16.60
N GLY A 30 13.67 0.62 17.65
CA GLY A 30 14.10 1.50 18.73
C GLY A 30 13.80 2.99 18.54
N CYS A 31 12.94 3.36 17.58
CA CYS A 31 12.49 4.75 17.41
C CYS A 31 11.56 5.15 18.54
N GLN A 32 11.94 6.17 19.31
CA GLN A 32 11.18 6.65 20.48
C GLN A 32 10.26 7.82 20.14
N ASN A 33 10.59 8.62 19.12
CA ASN A 33 9.90 9.85 18.77
C ASN A 33 9.16 9.70 17.43
N ILE A 34 8.00 9.07 17.45
CA ILE A 34 7.15 8.87 16.27
C ILE A 34 5.90 9.74 16.40
N PHE A 35 5.71 10.68 15.48
CA PHE A 35 4.52 11.50 15.38
C PHE A 35 3.61 10.98 14.23
N VAL A 36 2.37 10.65 14.57
CA VAL A 36 1.37 10.18 13.62
C VAL A 36 0.24 11.20 13.52
N PRO A 37 0.25 12.08 12.49
CA PRO A 37 -0.80 13.08 12.33
C PRO A 37 -2.14 12.42 11.99
N ARG A 38 -3.21 12.88 12.64
CA ARG A 38 -4.60 12.47 12.33
C ARG A 38 -5.21 13.49 11.38
N SER A 39 -5.96 13.01 10.37
CA SER A 39 -6.56 13.89 9.35
C SER A 39 -7.53 14.92 9.92
N LYS A 40 -8.18 14.63 11.05
CA LYS A 40 -9.05 15.59 11.76
C LYS A 40 -8.29 16.78 12.37
N ASP A 41 -6.98 16.59 12.69
CA ASP A 41 -6.14 17.61 13.34
C ASP A 41 -5.17 18.26 12.34
N TYR A 42 -4.79 17.51 11.29
CA TYR A 42 -3.85 17.91 10.23
C TYR A 42 -4.37 17.38 8.87
N ASP A 43 -5.25 18.15 8.21
CA ASP A 43 -5.65 17.84 6.83
C ASP A 43 -4.49 18.18 5.89
N LEU A 44 -3.89 17.14 5.32
CA LEU A 44 -2.72 17.31 4.44
C LEU A 44 -3.04 17.95 3.08
N ARG A 45 -4.32 18.23 2.80
CA ARG A 45 -4.75 19.01 1.62
C ARG A 45 -4.74 20.50 1.91
N ASP A 46 -4.74 20.87 3.17
CA ASP A 46 -4.66 22.26 3.62
C ASP A 46 -3.20 22.63 3.90
N GLN A 47 -2.72 23.64 3.17
CA GLN A 47 -1.34 24.11 3.25
C GLN A 47 -0.95 24.59 4.67
N GLU A 48 -1.86 25.28 5.36
CA GLU A 48 -1.59 25.78 6.70
C GLU A 48 -1.52 24.64 7.73
N MET A 49 -2.34 23.60 7.56
CA MET A 49 -2.27 22.41 8.40
C MET A 49 -0.98 21.62 8.16
N VAL A 50 -0.51 21.54 6.92
CA VAL A 50 0.80 20.95 6.62
C VAL A 50 1.93 21.75 7.26
N ARG A 51 1.93 23.09 7.11
CA ARG A 51 2.92 23.98 7.76
C ARG A 51 2.92 23.78 9.28
N ARG A 52 1.73 23.75 9.89
CA ARG A 52 1.55 23.51 11.32
C ARG A 52 2.12 22.16 11.74
N LEU A 53 1.87 21.09 10.98
CA LEU A 53 2.42 19.76 11.24
C LEU A 53 3.96 19.79 11.36
N TYR A 54 4.64 20.45 10.41
CA TYR A 54 6.11 20.56 10.45
C TYR A 54 6.61 21.43 11.62
N THR A 55 5.88 22.48 11.97
CA THR A 55 6.18 23.33 13.12
C THR A 55 6.08 22.56 14.44
N ASP A 56 5.01 21.77 14.60
CA ASP A 56 4.71 21.05 15.84
C ASP A 56 5.63 19.83 16.00
N ALA A 57 5.79 19.03 14.93
CA ALA A 57 6.53 17.78 14.99
C ALA A 57 8.05 17.92 14.80
N ARG A 58 8.50 18.95 14.08
CA ARG A 58 9.92 19.19 13.72
C ARG A 58 10.65 17.92 13.30
N PRO A 59 10.15 17.18 12.29
CA PRO A 59 10.68 15.88 11.95
C PRO A 59 12.08 15.96 11.33
N GLN A 60 12.87 14.92 11.56
CA GLN A 60 14.11 14.67 10.84
C GLN A 60 13.86 13.70 9.67
N ILE A 61 12.90 12.80 9.83
CA ILE A 61 12.51 11.87 8.77
C ILE A 61 10.99 11.93 8.62
N VAL A 62 10.52 11.99 7.37
CA VAL A 62 9.10 11.91 7.03
C VAL A 62 8.86 10.67 6.17
N ILE A 63 7.98 9.78 6.63
CA ILE A 63 7.49 8.62 5.85
C ILE A 63 6.05 8.95 5.44
N HIS A 64 5.87 9.25 4.15
CA HIS A 64 4.57 9.69 3.62
C HIS A 64 3.78 8.51 3.05
N LEU A 65 2.85 7.98 3.86
CA LEU A 65 1.97 6.87 3.53
C LEU A 65 0.51 7.31 3.33
N ALA A 66 0.15 8.53 3.74
CA ALA A 66 -1.20 9.04 3.57
C ALA A 66 -1.60 9.01 2.09
N ALA A 67 -2.78 8.45 1.83
CA ALA A 67 -3.35 8.37 0.50
C ALA A 67 -4.88 8.26 0.58
N THR A 68 -5.55 8.80 -0.42
CA THR A 68 -6.95 8.49 -0.73
C THR A 68 -6.92 7.34 -1.74
N VAL A 69 -7.27 6.13 -1.31
CA VAL A 69 -7.09 4.89 -2.07
C VAL A 69 -8.29 3.97 -1.91
N GLY A 70 -8.51 3.09 -2.87
CA GLY A 70 -9.55 2.06 -2.83
C GLY A 70 -9.39 1.07 -3.97
N GLY A 71 -10.26 0.05 -4.01
CA GLY A 71 -10.31 -0.93 -5.09
C GLY A 71 -10.72 -0.32 -6.45
N ILE A 72 -10.80 -1.15 -7.49
CA ILE A 72 -11.14 -0.72 -8.87
C ILE A 72 -12.46 0.05 -8.92
N GLY A 73 -13.49 -0.39 -8.16
CA GLY A 73 -14.78 0.29 -8.09
C GLY A 73 -14.66 1.72 -7.58
N ALA A 74 -13.95 1.93 -6.47
CA ALA A 74 -13.74 3.23 -5.87
C ALA A 74 -12.93 4.18 -6.79
N ASN A 75 -11.91 3.66 -7.49
CA ASN A 75 -11.14 4.43 -8.47
C ASN A 75 -12.02 4.90 -9.64
N ARG A 76 -12.92 4.05 -10.16
CA ARG A 76 -13.85 4.40 -11.25
C ARG A 76 -14.86 5.46 -10.85
N LEU A 77 -15.31 5.42 -9.60
CA LEU A 77 -16.32 6.38 -9.10
C LEU A 77 -15.71 7.73 -8.69
N ASN A 78 -14.43 7.77 -8.32
CA ASN A 78 -13.81 8.96 -7.73
C ASN A 78 -12.47 9.35 -8.40
N PRO A 79 -12.31 9.32 -9.74
CA PRO A 79 -11.00 9.52 -10.38
C PRO A 79 -10.41 10.91 -10.09
N GLY A 80 -11.21 11.96 -10.18
CA GLY A 80 -10.78 13.35 -9.92
C GLY A 80 -10.35 13.56 -8.46
N ARG A 81 -11.13 13.04 -7.51
CA ARG A 81 -10.81 13.13 -6.08
C ARG A 81 -9.52 12.38 -5.75
N PHE A 82 -9.37 11.16 -6.28
CA PHE A 82 -8.17 10.36 -6.02
C PHE A 82 -6.91 11.01 -6.62
N PHE A 83 -7.04 11.63 -7.80
CA PHE A 83 -5.95 12.42 -8.37
C PHE A 83 -5.60 13.62 -7.47
N TYR A 84 -6.58 14.47 -7.19
CA TYR A 84 -6.37 15.73 -6.47
C TYR A 84 -5.83 15.51 -5.06
N ASP A 85 -6.52 14.68 -4.25
CA ASP A 85 -6.14 14.46 -2.87
C ASP A 85 -4.70 13.94 -2.75
N ASN A 86 -4.33 12.94 -3.56
CA ASN A 86 -2.98 12.36 -3.52
C ASN A 86 -1.90 13.30 -4.05
N ALA A 87 -2.19 14.05 -5.11
CA ALA A 87 -1.25 15.01 -5.68
C ALA A 87 -0.96 16.15 -4.69
N VAL A 88 -2.02 16.80 -4.16
CA VAL A 88 -1.86 17.96 -3.28
C VAL A 88 -1.21 17.58 -1.96
N MET A 89 -1.63 16.47 -1.33
CA MET A 89 -1.01 16.01 -0.09
C MET A 89 0.49 15.73 -0.29
N GLY A 90 0.84 14.97 -1.31
CA GLY A 90 2.23 14.57 -1.52
C GLY A 90 3.14 15.74 -1.90
N VAL A 91 2.70 16.61 -2.81
CA VAL A 91 3.47 17.78 -3.26
C VAL A 91 3.72 18.74 -2.10
N GLN A 92 2.70 19.05 -1.30
CA GLN A 92 2.85 19.93 -0.14
C GLN A 92 3.75 19.31 0.92
N MET A 93 3.53 18.04 1.26
CA MET A 93 4.35 17.35 2.26
C MET A 93 5.85 17.37 1.89
N MET A 94 6.20 17.15 0.64
CA MET A 94 7.60 17.16 0.20
C MET A 94 8.18 18.58 0.16
N GLU A 95 7.41 19.59 -0.27
CA GLU A 95 7.85 20.98 -0.27
C GLU A 95 8.14 21.49 1.14
N TYR A 96 7.21 21.22 2.08
CA TYR A 96 7.44 21.61 3.47
C TYR A 96 8.57 20.81 4.14
N ALA A 97 8.78 19.55 3.78
CA ALA A 97 9.94 18.79 4.25
C ALA A 97 11.26 19.48 3.85
N ARG A 98 11.36 19.92 2.59
CA ARG A 98 12.53 20.65 2.09
C ARG A 98 12.72 21.98 2.82
N THR A 99 11.68 22.79 2.93
CA THR A 99 11.76 24.15 3.51
C THR A 99 12.00 24.16 5.02
N PHE A 100 11.57 23.11 5.73
CA PHE A 100 11.81 22.91 7.16
C PHE A 100 13.11 22.15 7.46
N GLY A 101 13.91 21.82 6.45
CA GLY A 101 15.22 21.18 6.63
C GLY A 101 15.14 19.74 7.14
N VAL A 102 14.16 18.96 6.66
CA VAL A 102 14.04 17.53 6.98
C VAL A 102 15.21 16.75 6.37
N ASP A 103 15.85 15.89 7.17
CA ASP A 103 17.02 15.10 6.75
C ASP A 103 16.67 14.12 5.59
N LYS A 104 15.48 13.50 5.65
CA LYS A 104 15.04 12.52 4.65
C LYS A 104 13.52 12.49 4.49
N PHE A 105 13.07 12.44 3.23
CA PHE A 105 11.67 12.23 2.87
C PHE A 105 11.49 10.88 2.15
N VAL A 106 10.60 10.03 2.65
CA VAL A 106 10.29 8.74 2.06
C VAL A 106 8.90 8.81 1.42
N ALA A 107 8.87 8.91 0.11
CA ALA A 107 7.63 8.88 -0.66
C ALA A 107 7.28 7.43 -1.02
N VAL A 108 6.03 7.03 -0.72
CA VAL A 108 5.52 5.72 -1.12
C VAL A 108 4.57 5.89 -2.29
N GLY A 109 4.99 5.36 -3.43
CA GLY A 109 4.25 5.30 -4.68
C GLY A 109 3.31 4.10 -4.74
N THR A 110 3.13 3.55 -5.95
CA THR A 110 2.24 2.40 -6.19
C THR A 110 2.63 1.68 -7.48
N VAL A 111 2.43 0.37 -7.53
CA VAL A 111 2.55 -0.42 -8.77
C VAL A 111 1.58 0.06 -9.87
N CYS A 112 0.49 0.74 -9.50
CA CYS A 112 -0.45 1.34 -10.46
C CYS A 112 0.15 2.49 -11.30
N ALA A 113 1.35 2.96 -10.97
CA ALA A 113 2.08 3.97 -11.74
C ALA A 113 2.74 3.40 -13.02
N TYR A 114 2.87 2.08 -13.12
CA TYR A 114 3.45 1.42 -14.29
C TYR A 114 2.51 1.47 -15.50
N PRO A 115 3.08 1.53 -16.73
CA PRO A 115 2.30 1.42 -17.94
C PRO A 115 1.49 0.12 -17.99
N LYS A 116 0.30 0.19 -18.59
CA LYS A 116 -0.61 -0.96 -18.74
C LYS A 116 0.05 -2.16 -19.43
N PHE A 117 0.93 -1.89 -20.40
CA PHE A 117 1.61 -2.90 -21.21
C PHE A 117 3.11 -2.96 -20.94
N ALA A 118 3.55 -2.59 -19.74
CA ALA A 118 4.96 -2.77 -19.36
C ALA A 118 5.36 -4.25 -19.44
N PRO A 119 6.59 -4.58 -19.88
CA PRO A 119 7.11 -5.94 -19.83
C PRO A 119 7.10 -6.49 -18.38
N VAL A 120 6.78 -7.77 -18.25
CA VAL A 120 6.79 -8.43 -16.92
C VAL A 120 8.03 -9.31 -16.79
N PRO A 121 8.81 -9.22 -15.71
CA PRO A 121 8.59 -8.38 -14.53
C PRO A 121 8.82 -6.88 -14.77
N PHE A 122 8.03 -6.01 -14.14
CA PHE A 122 8.13 -4.56 -14.28
C PHE A 122 9.45 -4.05 -13.66
N LYS A 123 10.27 -3.42 -14.47
CA LYS A 123 11.48 -2.75 -14.03
C LYS A 123 11.23 -1.26 -13.82
N GLU A 124 11.94 -0.65 -12.91
CA GLU A 124 11.74 0.77 -12.60
C GLU A 124 12.03 1.69 -13.79
N GLU A 125 12.87 1.26 -14.72
CA GLU A 125 13.13 1.96 -15.99
C GLU A 125 11.89 2.06 -16.88
N ASP A 126 10.96 1.11 -16.77
CA ASP A 126 9.77 1.05 -17.60
C ASP A 126 8.65 2.00 -17.13
N LEU A 127 8.82 2.69 -16.00
CA LEU A 127 7.80 3.60 -15.44
C LEU A 127 7.32 4.64 -16.46
N TRP A 128 8.19 5.08 -17.40
CA TRP A 128 7.89 6.14 -18.36
C TRP A 128 7.53 5.64 -19.75
N ASN A 129 7.51 4.33 -20.00
CA ASN A 129 7.32 3.72 -21.30
C ASN A 129 5.85 3.58 -21.73
N GLY A 130 4.95 4.40 -21.20
CA GLY A 130 3.54 4.40 -21.58
C GLY A 130 2.59 4.91 -20.50
N TYR A 131 1.30 4.80 -20.78
CA TYR A 131 0.23 5.24 -19.90
C TYR A 131 -0.23 4.10 -18.97
N PRO A 132 -0.55 4.37 -17.69
CA PRO A 132 -1.08 3.37 -16.78
C PRO A 132 -2.44 2.83 -17.21
N GLU A 133 -2.90 1.77 -16.56
CA GLU A 133 -4.25 1.25 -16.77
C GLU A 133 -5.28 2.33 -16.40
N GLU A 134 -6.27 2.55 -17.27
CA GLU A 134 -7.11 3.74 -17.34
C GLU A 134 -7.88 4.00 -16.03
N THR A 135 -8.35 2.94 -15.35
CA THR A 135 -9.12 3.10 -14.11
C THR A 135 -8.25 3.52 -12.92
N ASN A 136 -6.98 3.10 -12.93
CA ASN A 136 -6.02 3.41 -11.88
C ASN A 136 -5.11 4.61 -12.23
N ALA A 137 -5.12 5.06 -13.50
CA ALA A 137 -4.22 6.09 -13.98
C ALA A 137 -4.27 7.39 -13.17
N PRO A 138 -5.44 7.96 -12.81
CA PRO A 138 -5.47 9.19 -12.00
C PRO A 138 -4.72 9.05 -10.68
N TYR A 139 -4.96 7.98 -9.92
CA TYR A 139 -4.25 7.68 -8.69
C TYR A 139 -2.76 7.40 -8.94
N GLY A 140 -2.47 6.53 -9.91
CA GLY A 140 -1.09 6.13 -10.25
C GLY A 140 -0.23 7.31 -10.67
N LEU A 141 -0.76 8.21 -11.50
CA LEU A 141 -0.06 9.42 -11.96
C LEU A 141 0.13 10.43 -10.83
N ALA A 142 -0.87 10.66 -9.98
CA ALA A 142 -0.72 11.53 -8.82
C ALA A 142 0.44 11.06 -7.91
N LYS A 143 0.53 9.75 -7.67
CA LYS A 143 1.64 9.17 -6.90
C LYS A 143 2.98 9.25 -7.67
N LYS A 144 2.98 9.06 -8.99
CA LYS A 144 4.19 9.14 -9.84
C LYS A 144 4.79 10.55 -9.90
N MET A 145 3.96 11.61 -9.78
CA MET A 145 4.44 12.99 -9.70
C MET A 145 5.43 13.20 -8.55
N LEU A 146 5.28 12.48 -7.44
CA LEU A 146 6.20 12.58 -6.31
C LEU A 146 7.60 12.06 -6.63
N LEU A 147 7.74 11.12 -7.56
CA LEU A 147 9.05 10.71 -8.07
C LEU A 147 9.74 11.86 -8.81
N VAL A 148 8.99 12.55 -9.69
CA VAL A 148 9.54 13.72 -10.42
C VAL A 148 9.96 14.80 -9.46
N GLN A 149 9.11 15.13 -8.48
CA GLN A 149 9.43 16.14 -7.47
C GLN A 149 10.66 15.75 -6.65
N ALA A 150 10.77 14.49 -6.22
CA ALA A 150 11.90 13.97 -5.45
C ALA A 150 13.22 14.11 -6.24
N GLN A 151 13.21 13.75 -7.53
CA GLN A 151 14.38 13.85 -8.40
C GLN A 151 14.77 15.30 -8.68
N ALA A 152 13.80 16.16 -9.03
CA ALA A 152 14.03 17.59 -9.25
C ALA A 152 14.56 18.29 -7.98
N TYR A 153 14.03 17.95 -6.81
CA TYR A 153 14.48 18.54 -5.54
C TYR A 153 15.88 18.03 -5.14
N ARG A 154 16.21 16.82 -5.47
CA ARG A 154 17.56 16.29 -5.29
C ARG A 154 18.56 17.05 -6.16
N GLU A 155 18.23 17.24 -7.43
CA GLU A 155 19.09 17.95 -8.38
C GLU A 155 19.27 19.43 -7.99
N GLN A 156 18.20 20.13 -7.71
CA GLN A 156 18.24 21.57 -7.48
C GLN A 156 18.70 21.95 -6.06
N TYR A 157 18.30 21.19 -5.06
CA TYR A 157 18.46 21.56 -3.64
C TYR A 157 19.32 20.58 -2.83
N GLY A 158 19.76 19.48 -3.42
CA GLY A 158 20.42 18.39 -2.67
C GLY A 158 19.50 17.68 -1.69
N PHE A 159 18.17 17.83 -1.84
CA PHE A 159 17.20 17.30 -0.89
C PHE A 159 17.11 15.76 -0.95
N ASN A 160 17.29 15.09 0.17
CA ASN A 160 17.26 13.64 0.26
C ASN A 160 15.83 13.11 0.30
N ALA A 161 15.24 12.90 -0.87
CA ALA A 161 13.97 12.21 -1.05
C ALA A 161 14.18 10.88 -1.76
N ILE A 162 13.59 9.81 -1.23
CA ILE A 162 13.59 8.47 -1.83
C ILE A 162 12.16 8.05 -2.21
N TYR A 163 12.02 7.18 -3.21
CA TYR A 163 10.73 6.79 -3.75
C TYR A 163 10.59 5.26 -3.84
N MET A 164 9.61 4.70 -3.10
CA MET A 164 9.35 3.27 -3.00
C MET A 164 8.06 2.89 -3.73
N LEU A 165 8.07 1.79 -4.47
CA LEU A 165 6.96 1.28 -5.28
C LEU A 165 6.48 -0.08 -4.75
N PRO A 166 5.62 -0.13 -3.73
CA PRO A 166 5.08 -1.39 -3.27
C PRO A 166 4.12 -1.99 -4.30
N VAL A 167 4.17 -3.33 -4.41
CA VAL A 167 3.17 -4.14 -5.08
C VAL A 167 1.87 -4.19 -4.27
N ASN A 168 0.90 -5.05 -4.64
CA ASN A 168 -0.34 -5.19 -3.88
C ASN A 168 -0.05 -5.72 -2.47
N LEU A 169 -0.39 -4.93 -1.48
CA LEU A 169 -0.20 -5.28 -0.07
C LEU A 169 -1.41 -6.05 0.46
N TYR A 170 -1.17 -6.92 1.43
CA TYR A 170 -2.22 -7.65 2.15
C TYR A 170 -1.74 -8.01 3.56
N GLY A 171 -2.66 -8.27 4.47
CA GLY A 171 -2.33 -8.67 5.83
C GLY A 171 -3.43 -8.37 6.86
N PRO A 172 -3.15 -8.61 8.14
CA PRO A 172 -3.99 -8.19 9.26
C PRO A 172 -4.33 -6.70 9.23
N ALA A 173 -5.55 -6.35 9.61
CA ALA A 173 -6.07 -4.98 9.61
C ALA A 173 -6.21 -4.31 8.23
N ASP A 174 -6.20 -5.09 7.13
CA ASP A 174 -6.56 -4.59 5.81
C ASP A 174 -8.04 -4.20 5.75
N ASN A 175 -8.45 -3.57 4.65
CA ASN A 175 -9.85 -3.22 4.40
C ASN A 175 -10.61 -4.44 3.85
N PHE A 176 -11.59 -4.95 4.60
CA PHE A 176 -12.42 -6.09 4.22
C PHE A 176 -13.81 -5.69 3.68
N ASP A 177 -14.07 -4.41 3.45
CA ASP A 177 -15.32 -3.96 2.84
C ASP A 177 -15.40 -4.40 1.37
N LEU A 178 -16.48 -5.08 0.97
CA LEU A 178 -16.57 -5.71 -0.37
C LEU A 178 -16.62 -4.71 -1.52
N ASP A 179 -17.04 -3.46 -1.28
CA ASP A 179 -17.15 -2.44 -2.32
C ASP A 179 -15.82 -1.70 -2.54
N THR A 180 -14.97 -1.64 -1.51
CA THR A 180 -13.75 -0.82 -1.52
C THR A 180 -12.46 -1.60 -1.32
N SER A 181 -12.53 -2.88 -0.93
CA SER A 181 -11.35 -3.71 -0.64
C SER A 181 -10.60 -4.18 -1.88
N HIS A 182 -9.37 -4.62 -1.63
CA HIS A 182 -8.57 -5.36 -2.60
C HIS A 182 -8.96 -6.86 -2.64
N VAL A 183 -8.35 -7.61 -3.58
CA VAL A 183 -8.78 -8.98 -3.90
C VAL A 183 -8.62 -9.97 -2.74
N ILE A 184 -7.49 -9.95 -2.00
CA ILE A 184 -7.28 -10.90 -0.88
C ILE A 184 -8.30 -10.70 0.24
N PRO A 185 -8.48 -9.49 0.82
CA PRO A 185 -9.48 -9.30 1.86
C PRO A 185 -10.90 -9.57 1.39
N ALA A 186 -11.24 -9.23 0.12
CA ALA A 186 -12.56 -9.57 -0.45
C ALA A 186 -12.79 -11.08 -0.53
N LEU A 187 -11.79 -11.85 -0.99
CA LEU A 187 -11.87 -13.31 -1.07
C LEU A 187 -11.98 -13.95 0.31
N ILE A 188 -11.18 -13.50 1.27
CA ILE A 188 -11.24 -14.00 2.65
C ILE A 188 -12.64 -13.78 3.22
N ARG A 189 -13.17 -12.56 3.12
CA ARG A 189 -14.51 -12.24 3.62
C ARG A 189 -15.58 -13.10 2.96
N LYS A 190 -15.59 -13.20 1.64
CA LYS A 190 -16.55 -14.04 0.89
C LYS A 190 -16.49 -15.50 1.32
N CYS A 191 -15.30 -16.09 1.42
CA CYS A 191 -15.16 -17.49 1.84
C CYS A 191 -15.60 -17.72 3.28
N VAL A 192 -15.28 -16.81 4.20
CA VAL A 192 -15.68 -16.91 5.61
C VAL A 192 -17.20 -16.78 5.76
N GLU A 193 -17.82 -15.77 5.13
CA GLU A 193 -19.27 -15.57 5.17
C GLU A 193 -20.02 -16.75 4.54
N ALA A 194 -19.57 -17.23 3.38
CA ALA A 194 -20.17 -18.39 2.69
C ALA A 194 -20.08 -19.67 3.53
N LYS A 195 -18.94 -19.92 4.19
CA LYS A 195 -18.79 -21.07 5.09
C LYS A 195 -19.78 -21.01 6.25
N GLU A 196 -19.98 -19.87 6.86
CA GLU A 196 -20.89 -19.70 7.99
C GLU A 196 -22.37 -19.83 7.62
N ASN A 197 -22.70 -19.30 6.43
CA ASN A 197 -24.04 -19.42 5.88
C ASN A 197 -24.33 -20.82 5.34
N ASN A 198 -23.33 -21.72 5.28
CA ASN A 198 -23.39 -23.01 4.59
C ASN A 198 -23.75 -22.87 3.11
N ASP A 199 -23.26 -21.79 2.47
CA ASP A 199 -23.46 -21.57 1.04
C ASP A 199 -22.75 -22.65 0.22
N LYS A 200 -23.41 -23.10 -0.87
CA LYS A 200 -22.85 -24.14 -1.74
C LYS A 200 -21.84 -23.60 -2.75
N GLU A 201 -21.84 -22.30 -2.99
CA GLU A 201 -20.93 -21.65 -3.93
C GLU A 201 -20.64 -20.19 -3.54
N ILE A 202 -19.48 -19.71 -4.02
CA ILE A 202 -19.17 -18.27 -4.13
C ILE A 202 -18.98 -17.88 -5.58
N VAL A 203 -19.36 -16.64 -5.93
CA VAL A 203 -19.21 -16.13 -7.29
C VAL A 203 -18.09 -15.10 -7.32
N LEU A 204 -17.12 -15.31 -8.22
CA LEU A 204 -15.98 -14.43 -8.46
C LEU A 204 -16.02 -13.89 -9.89
N TRP A 205 -15.53 -12.67 -10.08
CA TRP A 205 -15.51 -11.99 -11.38
C TRP A 205 -14.39 -12.52 -12.28
N GLY A 206 -14.65 -12.52 -13.59
CA GLY A 206 -13.69 -12.95 -14.62
C GLY A 206 -13.59 -14.46 -14.73
N ASP A 207 -12.44 -14.96 -15.16
CA ASP A 207 -12.14 -16.39 -15.34
C ASP A 207 -11.04 -16.91 -14.39
N GLY A 208 -10.47 -16.01 -13.57
CA GLY A 208 -9.41 -16.32 -12.64
C GLY A 208 -8.00 -16.48 -13.25
N SER A 209 -7.84 -16.24 -14.55
CA SER A 209 -6.55 -16.37 -15.25
C SER A 209 -5.54 -15.25 -14.95
N PRO A 210 -5.92 -13.99 -14.65
CA PRO A 210 -4.95 -12.96 -14.35
C PRO A 210 -4.03 -13.33 -13.19
N THR A 211 -2.76 -12.93 -13.31
CA THR A 211 -1.78 -13.14 -12.25
C THR A 211 -1.46 -11.85 -11.53
N ARG A 212 -1.22 -11.95 -10.24
CA ARG A 212 -0.84 -10.83 -9.36
C ARG A 212 0.28 -11.25 -8.43
N GLU A 213 1.08 -10.28 -8.09
CA GLU A 213 2.04 -10.37 -7.01
C GLU A 213 1.47 -9.72 -5.76
N PHE A 214 1.76 -10.31 -4.59
CA PHE A 214 1.33 -9.81 -3.29
C PHE A 214 2.49 -9.76 -2.31
N LEU A 215 2.57 -8.69 -1.53
CA LEU A 215 3.58 -8.50 -0.48
C LEU A 215 2.88 -8.38 0.87
N TYR A 216 3.32 -9.18 1.84
CA TYR A 216 2.79 -9.14 3.20
C TYR A 216 3.11 -7.80 3.86
N VAL A 217 2.16 -7.24 4.60
CA VAL A 217 2.25 -5.87 5.12
C VAL A 217 3.45 -5.65 6.03
N ASP A 218 3.84 -6.64 6.85
CA ASP A 218 5.00 -6.51 7.73
C ASP A 218 6.32 -6.52 6.94
N ASP A 219 6.40 -7.29 5.84
CA ASP A 219 7.55 -7.25 4.93
C ASP A 219 7.64 -5.88 4.22
N ALA A 220 6.50 -5.32 3.81
CA ALA A 220 6.48 -3.97 3.24
C ALA A 220 6.94 -2.92 4.27
N ALA A 221 6.49 -3.03 5.50
CA ALA A 221 6.91 -2.15 6.59
C ALA A 221 8.42 -2.27 6.88
N GLU A 222 8.93 -3.50 6.90
CA GLU A 222 10.37 -3.77 7.04
C GLU A 222 11.17 -3.12 5.91
N ALA A 223 10.75 -3.32 4.65
CA ALA A 223 11.40 -2.72 3.49
C ALA A 223 11.46 -1.19 3.58
N ILE A 224 10.35 -0.54 3.95
CA ILE A 224 10.27 0.91 4.09
C ILE A 224 11.21 1.40 5.21
N VAL A 225 11.23 0.73 6.35
CA VAL A 225 12.10 1.12 7.49
C VAL A 225 13.57 0.93 7.15
N ILE A 226 13.96 -0.20 6.54
CA ILE A 226 15.34 -0.45 6.10
C ILE A 226 15.76 0.56 5.02
N ALA A 227 14.92 0.84 4.02
CA ALA A 227 15.20 1.81 2.98
C ALA A 227 15.36 3.24 3.57
N SER A 228 14.52 3.59 4.56
CA SER A 228 14.62 4.87 5.26
C SER A 228 15.95 5.03 6.00
N GLU A 229 16.54 3.96 6.49
CA GLU A 229 17.84 3.94 7.15
C GLU A 229 19.02 3.93 6.16
N ARG A 230 18.94 3.11 5.09
CA ARG A 230 20.12 2.69 4.31
C ARG A 230 20.15 3.20 2.88
N TYR A 231 19.05 3.73 2.35
CA TYR A 231 18.98 4.15 0.96
C TYR A 231 18.86 5.66 0.84
N ASP A 232 19.82 6.26 0.12
CA ASP A 232 19.88 7.70 -0.16
C ASP A 232 19.88 8.03 -1.66
N GLY A 233 19.56 7.04 -2.51
CA GLY A 233 19.52 7.20 -3.96
C GLY A 233 18.28 7.94 -4.47
N GLY A 234 18.38 8.55 -5.65
CA GLY A 234 17.28 9.21 -6.35
C GLY A 234 16.47 8.29 -7.27
N GLU A 235 16.90 7.04 -7.45
CA GLU A 235 16.20 6.08 -8.29
C GLU A 235 14.99 5.47 -7.55
N PRO A 236 13.86 5.23 -8.24
CA PRO A 236 12.74 4.51 -7.65
C PRO A 236 13.11 3.06 -7.35
N VAL A 237 12.52 2.46 -6.32
CA VAL A 237 12.77 1.08 -5.94
C VAL A 237 11.47 0.31 -5.73
N ASN A 238 11.32 -0.79 -6.44
CA ASN A 238 10.23 -1.73 -6.31
C ASN A 238 10.29 -2.50 -4.99
N LEU A 239 9.16 -2.64 -4.33
CA LEU A 239 8.99 -3.46 -3.13
C LEU A 239 7.99 -4.58 -3.40
N GLY A 240 8.47 -5.81 -3.45
CA GLY A 240 7.68 -6.98 -3.79
C GLY A 240 8.38 -8.28 -3.41
N THR A 241 7.83 -9.38 -3.90
CA THR A 241 8.36 -10.74 -3.74
C THR A 241 9.02 -11.26 -5.02
N GLY A 242 8.68 -10.67 -6.19
CA GLY A 242 9.04 -11.19 -7.51
C GLY A 242 8.30 -12.47 -7.90
N GLN A 243 7.23 -12.83 -7.17
CA GLN A 243 6.44 -14.04 -7.40
C GLN A 243 4.99 -13.69 -7.68
N GLU A 244 4.46 -14.22 -8.77
CA GLU A 244 3.06 -14.03 -9.16
C GLU A 244 2.25 -15.32 -8.96
N VAL A 245 0.97 -15.15 -8.66
CA VAL A 245 -0.01 -16.21 -8.50
C VAL A 245 -1.26 -15.85 -9.30
N SER A 246 -1.92 -16.83 -9.91
CA SER A 246 -3.20 -16.60 -10.58
C SER A 246 -4.30 -16.31 -9.54
N ILE A 247 -5.28 -15.51 -9.92
CA ILE A 247 -6.44 -15.25 -9.05
C ILE A 247 -7.20 -16.55 -8.75
N ARG A 248 -7.17 -17.52 -9.67
CA ARG A 248 -7.74 -18.86 -9.46
C ARG A 248 -7.04 -19.61 -8.34
N GLU A 249 -5.71 -19.72 -8.39
CA GLU A 249 -4.91 -20.38 -7.36
C GLU A 249 -5.04 -19.66 -6.00
N LEU A 250 -5.04 -18.33 -6.03
CA LEU A 250 -5.24 -17.51 -4.83
C LEU A 250 -6.59 -17.81 -4.17
N ALA A 251 -7.67 -17.86 -4.95
CA ALA A 251 -9.01 -18.16 -4.44
C ALA A 251 -9.09 -19.57 -3.84
N GLN A 252 -8.44 -20.55 -4.48
CA GLN A 252 -8.35 -21.92 -3.96
C GLN A 252 -7.55 -21.99 -2.66
N MET A 253 -6.41 -21.28 -2.57
CA MET A 253 -5.62 -21.20 -1.34
C MET A 253 -6.43 -20.61 -0.19
N ILE A 254 -7.14 -19.51 -0.43
CA ILE A 254 -7.96 -18.84 0.60
C ILE A 254 -9.14 -19.73 1.01
N ALA A 255 -9.83 -20.36 0.06
CA ALA A 255 -10.94 -21.28 0.35
C ALA A 255 -10.47 -22.45 1.23
N ALA A 256 -9.31 -23.04 0.90
CA ALA A 256 -8.71 -24.11 1.68
C ALA A 256 -8.33 -23.66 3.10
N GLU A 257 -7.69 -22.49 3.24
CA GLU A 257 -7.29 -21.92 4.55
C GLU A 257 -8.51 -21.62 5.43
N VAL A 258 -9.58 -21.07 4.85
CA VAL A 258 -10.84 -20.81 5.55
C VAL A 258 -11.57 -22.11 5.88
N GLY A 259 -11.33 -23.19 5.14
CA GLY A 259 -12.09 -24.43 5.18
C GLY A 259 -13.49 -24.29 4.55
N PHE A 260 -13.60 -23.48 3.49
CA PHE A 260 -14.79 -23.41 2.65
C PHE A 260 -14.78 -24.55 1.63
N CYS A 261 -15.78 -25.41 1.70
CA CYS A 261 -15.88 -26.63 0.84
C CYS A 261 -16.85 -26.46 -0.34
N GLY A 262 -17.48 -25.29 -0.50
CA GLY A 262 -18.37 -25.01 -1.62
C GLY A 262 -17.63 -24.76 -2.93
N ALA A 263 -18.38 -24.64 -4.03
CA ALA A 263 -17.83 -24.39 -5.35
C ALA A 263 -17.38 -22.92 -5.52
N ILE A 264 -16.34 -22.71 -6.31
CA ILE A 264 -15.94 -21.37 -6.79
C ILE A 264 -16.41 -21.24 -8.24
N ARG A 265 -17.45 -20.43 -8.46
CA ARG A 265 -17.99 -20.14 -9.79
C ARG A 265 -17.44 -18.81 -10.31
N TRP A 266 -17.06 -18.80 -11.57
CA TRP A 266 -16.51 -17.63 -12.26
C TRP A 266 -17.57 -16.96 -13.13
N ASP A 267 -17.78 -15.66 -12.94
CA ASP A 267 -18.65 -14.82 -13.77
C ASP A 267 -17.81 -14.15 -14.88
N THR A 268 -17.71 -14.84 -16.01
CA THR A 268 -16.93 -14.37 -17.17
C THR A 268 -17.57 -13.21 -17.92
N THR A 269 -18.77 -12.75 -17.54
CA THR A 269 -19.36 -11.52 -18.06
C THR A 269 -18.70 -10.27 -17.48
N LYS A 270 -17.95 -10.43 -16.39
CA LYS A 270 -17.19 -9.36 -15.73
C LYS A 270 -15.73 -9.35 -16.23
N PRO A 271 -15.10 -8.17 -16.27
CA PRO A 271 -13.75 -8.04 -16.81
C PRO A 271 -12.69 -8.71 -15.91
N ASN A 272 -11.64 -9.26 -16.53
CA ASN A 272 -10.47 -9.82 -15.85
C ASN A 272 -9.51 -8.75 -15.28
N GLY A 273 -9.54 -7.54 -15.80
CA GLY A 273 -8.52 -6.51 -15.52
C GLY A 273 -7.20 -6.76 -16.27
N GLN A 274 -6.09 -6.20 -15.79
CA GLN A 274 -4.77 -6.36 -16.40
C GLN A 274 -4.31 -7.83 -16.32
N PRO A 275 -3.78 -8.42 -17.41
CA PRO A 275 -3.45 -9.86 -17.44
C PRO A 275 -2.39 -10.27 -16.42
N ARG A 276 -1.24 -9.55 -16.37
CA ARG A 276 -0.12 -9.88 -15.49
C ARG A 276 0.39 -8.64 -14.76
N ARG A 277 0.85 -8.84 -13.51
CA ARG A 277 1.51 -7.78 -12.72
C ARG A 277 2.47 -8.41 -11.73
N CYS A 278 3.78 -8.26 -12.00
CA CYS A 278 4.87 -8.75 -11.18
C CYS A 278 6.03 -7.75 -11.27
N LEU A 279 6.74 -7.49 -10.18
CA LEU A 279 7.84 -6.54 -10.11
C LEU A 279 9.20 -7.24 -10.23
N ASP A 280 10.17 -6.57 -10.85
CA ASP A 280 11.58 -6.85 -10.62
C ASP A 280 11.98 -6.23 -9.28
N VAL A 281 12.44 -7.05 -8.37
CA VAL A 281 12.78 -6.64 -6.97
C VAL A 281 14.29 -6.57 -6.73
N SER A 282 15.10 -6.63 -7.79
CA SER A 282 16.56 -6.70 -7.70
C SER A 282 17.18 -5.43 -7.08
N ARG A 283 16.58 -4.25 -7.27
CA ARG A 283 17.08 -3.00 -6.69
C ARG A 283 16.96 -2.98 -5.17
N ALA A 284 15.83 -3.42 -4.60
CA ALA A 284 15.64 -3.49 -3.15
C ALA A 284 16.71 -4.37 -2.49
N GLN A 285 16.99 -5.53 -3.09
CA GLN A 285 18.05 -6.43 -2.64
C GLN A 285 19.43 -5.76 -2.74
N ARG A 286 19.74 -5.11 -3.86
CA ARG A 286 21.07 -4.55 -4.14
C ARG A 286 21.36 -3.30 -3.31
N TYR A 287 20.35 -2.41 -3.12
CA TYR A 287 20.59 -1.11 -2.51
C TYR A 287 20.50 -1.11 -0.99
N PHE A 288 19.65 -1.95 -0.40
CA PHE A 288 19.48 -2.00 1.06
C PHE A 288 19.26 -3.41 1.64
N GLY A 289 19.46 -4.46 0.82
CA GLY A 289 19.47 -5.83 1.30
C GLY A 289 18.10 -6.44 1.60
N PHE A 290 17.00 -5.81 1.13
CA PHE A 290 15.67 -6.30 1.40
C PHE A 290 15.31 -7.52 0.54
N ARG A 291 14.68 -8.50 1.19
CA ARG A 291 13.94 -9.62 0.59
C ARG A 291 12.72 -9.92 1.45
N ALA A 292 11.58 -10.12 0.79
CA ALA A 292 10.37 -10.58 1.48
C ALA A 292 10.62 -11.94 2.17
N GLN A 293 10.13 -12.08 3.40
CA GLN A 293 10.33 -13.25 4.24
C GLN A 293 9.06 -14.08 4.39
N CYS A 294 7.90 -13.44 4.35
CA CYS A 294 6.61 -14.10 4.51
C CYS A 294 6.15 -14.68 3.17
N ASP A 295 6.03 -16.00 3.09
CA ASP A 295 5.40 -16.63 1.92
C ASP A 295 3.89 -16.33 1.87
N LEU A 296 3.30 -16.50 0.68
CA LEU A 296 1.90 -16.15 0.46
C LEU A 296 0.94 -16.97 1.33
N ARG A 297 1.20 -18.27 1.54
CA ARG A 297 0.35 -19.14 2.35
C ARG A 297 0.37 -18.75 3.82
N GLY A 298 1.55 -18.52 4.38
CA GLY A 298 1.71 -18.07 5.76
C GLY A 298 1.08 -16.70 6.01
N GLY A 299 1.21 -15.78 5.05
CA GLY A 299 0.56 -14.47 5.11
C GLY A 299 -0.97 -14.55 5.04
N ILE A 300 -1.51 -15.42 4.17
CA ILE A 300 -2.96 -15.68 4.08
C ILE A 300 -3.47 -16.25 5.40
N ALA A 301 -2.80 -17.26 5.98
CA ALA A 301 -3.20 -17.86 7.25
C ALA A 301 -3.29 -16.83 8.39
N LYS A 302 -2.28 -15.96 8.53
CA LYS A 302 -2.28 -14.87 9.50
C LYS A 302 -3.42 -13.88 9.26
N THR A 303 -3.70 -13.56 7.99
CA THR A 303 -4.76 -12.61 7.61
C THR A 303 -6.16 -13.17 7.88
N VAL A 304 -6.39 -14.45 7.55
CA VAL A 304 -7.64 -15.17 7.85
C VAL A 304 -7.87 -15.25 9.35
N ALA A 305 -6.86 -15.67 10.11
CA ALA A 305 -6.95 -15.76 11.58
C ALA A 305 -7.30 -14.41 12.20
N TRP A 306 -6.65 -13.33 11.73
CA TRP A 306 -6.96 -11.98 12.21
C TRP A 306 -8.39 -11.57 11.88
N PHE A 307 -8.84 -11.77 10.63
CA PHE A 307 -10.19 -11.41 10.20
C PHE A 307 -11.25 -12.13 11.02
N VAL A 308 -11.11 -13.45 11.21
CA VAL A 308 -12.05 -14.26 11.99
C VAL A 308 -12.12 -13.76 13.45
N ALA A 309 -10.98 -13.42 14.06
CA ALA A 309 -10.94 -12.94 15.44
C ALA A 309 -11.56 -11.54 15.63
N HIS A 310 -11.46 -10.64 14.62
CA HIS A 310 -11.83 -9.22 14.78
C HIS A 310 -13.19 -8.85 14.18
N ARG A 311 -13.78 -9.70 13.33
CA ARG A 311 -15.05 -9.37 12.66
C ARG A 311 -16.26 -9.35 13.62
N ALA A 312 -16.21 -10.08 14.73
CA ALA A 312 -17.28 -10.06 15.76
C ALA A 312 -17.44 -8.66 16.36
N SER A 313 -16.32 -7.98 16.62
CA SER A 313 -16.30 -6.60 17.11
C SER A 313 -16.91 -5.59 16.11
N SER A 314 -16.81 -5.86 14.81
CA SER A 314 -17.35 -5.00 13.75
C SER A 314 -18.87 -5.16 13.57
N ARG A 315 -19.45 -6.31 13.91
CA ARG A 315 -20.90 -6.55 13.89
C ARG A 315 -21.63 -5.87 15.05
N GLU A 316 -21.03 -5.81 16.23
CA GLU A 316 -21.63 -5.17 17.42
C GLU A 316 -21.73 -3.64 17.25
N VAL A 317 -20.76 -3.01 16.56
CA VAL A 317 -20.78 -1.56 16.27
C VAL A 317 -21.88 -1.20 15.25
N ALA A 318 -22.18 -2.08 14.28
CA ALA A 318 -23.22 -1.84 13.26
C ALA A 318 -24.65 -2.01 13.80
N VAL A 319 -24.87 -2.83 14.85
CA VAL A 319 -26.18 -3.05 15.47
C VAL A 319 -26.52 -1.94 16.49
N GLY A 320 -25.51 -1.21 16.99
CA GLY A 320 -25.69 -0.12 17.97
C GLY A 320 -25.95 1.28 17.38
N GLN A 321 -26.04 1.44 16.05
CA GLN A 321 -26.23 2.74 15.37
C GLN A 321 -27.52 2.82 14.54
N ASN A 322 -28.60 2.20 14.99
CA ASN A 322 -29.95 2.54 14.53
C ASN A 322 -30.80 3.00 15.73
N PRO A 323 -31.15 4.27 15.80
CA PRO A 323 -32.46 4.72 16.23
C PRO A 323 -33.30 5.17 15.08
#